data_6d5ed460e9691cc0fae9379a2ba65a8f
#
_entry.id   6d5ed460e9691cc0fae9379a2ba65a8f
#
_cell.length_a   1.000
_cell.length_b   1.000
_cell.length_c   1.000
_cell.angle_alpha   90.00
_cell.angle_beta   90.00
_cell.angle_gamma   90.00
#
_symmetry.space_group_name_H-M   'P 1'
#
loop_
_entity.id
_entity.type
_entity.pdbx_description
1 polymer ?
#
loop_
_entity_poly.entity_id
_entity_poly.type
_entity_poly.pdbx_seq_one_letter_code
_entity_poly.pdbx_strand_id
1 'polypeptide(L)'
;MTKHFELLESNRKHIVTYSDVKIPAKELVEEALYKAWKTQPSKNNMMAYHVDVYGPDRKITKQYIWKLCNQNHIRTDKEYNEKGFSNVTLNAKSHPNPNYNHIRSSAYLFVFYPRLVTKANPFYTESIKRGEHVADEMIPSEITKLREHISVEVGIFAANLTNYLLSSNIDISYNVCFNRDIKRWQDYGFTWMNYAPVLMMSAGIAEVTRKEWLENTDDDWKQSYPDVKPELEEVICWKNNKALE
;
A
#
# COMPACT_ATOMS: atom_id res chain seq x y z
N MET A 1 -12.02 -20.96 16.89
CA MET A 1 -11.60 -19.89 15.97
C MET A 1 -12.76 -19.63 15.03
N THR A 2 -13.14 -18.41 14.79
CA THR A 2 -14.40 -18.11 14.13
C THR A 2 -14.28 -18.25 12.61
N LYS A 3 -15.34 -18.67 11.92
CA LYS A 3 -15.45 -18.73 10.45
C LYS A 3 -14.87 -17.50 9.72
N HIS A 4 -14.81 -16.37 10.39
CA HIS A 4 -14.26 -15.13 9.85
C HIS A 4 -12.75 -15.21 9.59
N PHE A 5 -11.96 -15.77 10.51
CA PHE A 5 -10.51 -15.92 10.33
C PHE A 5 -10.18 -16.94 9.26
N GLU A 6 -10.92 -18.05 9.20
CA GLU A 6 -10.77 -19.04 8.14
C GLU A 6 -11.06 -18.44 6.76
N LEU A 7 -12.08 -17.57 6.67
CA LEU A 7 -12.40 -16.86 5.43
C LEU A 7 -11.28 -15.88 5.03
N LEU A 8 -10.70 -15.13 5.97
CA LEU A 8 -9.62 -14.20 5.69
C LEU A 8 -8.35 -14.94 5.24
N GLU A 9 -8.04 -16.06 5.87
CA GLU A 9 -6.89 -16.89 5.51
C GLU A 9 -7.06 -17.49 4.10
N SER A 10 -8.23 -18.09 3.82
CA SER A 10 -8.51 -18.70 2.51
C SER A 10 -8.60 -17.70 1.37
N ASN A 11 -9.04 -16.46 1.64
CA ASN A 11 -9.19 -15.41 0.62
C ASN A 11 -7.90 -14.59 0.39
N ARG A 12 -6.89 -14.72 1.25
CA ARG A 12 -5.64 -13.99 1.06
C ARG A 12 -4.79 -14.64 -0.03
N LYS A 13 -4.66 -13.96 -1.15
CA LYS A 13 -3.90 -14.42 -2.32
C LYS A 13 -2.87 -13.36 -2.71
N HIS A 14 -1.78 -13.79 -3.31
CA HIS A 14 -0.89 -12.87 -4.01
C HIS A 14 -1.42 -12.71 -5.45
N ILE A 15 -1.83 -11.51 -5.80
CA ILE A 15 -2.46 -11.22 -7.08
C ILE A 15 -1.41 -10.74 -8.08
N VAL A 16 -1.41 -11.33 -9.27
CA VAL A 16 -0.60 -10.87 -10.41
C VAL A 16 -1.41 -9.92 -11.27
N THR A 17 -2.67 -10.29 -11.60
CA THR A 17 -3.59 -9.45 -12.37
C THR A 17 -4.99 -9.51 -11.82
N TYR A 18 -5.71 -8.41 -11.97
CA TYR A 18 -7.14 -8.31 -11.69
C TYR A 18 -7.96 -8.33 -12.98
N SER A 19 -9.18 -8.80 -12.88
CA SER A 19 -10.16 -8.78 -13.96
C SER A 19 -10.52 -7.35 -14.34
N ASP A 20 -10.57 -7.06 -15.62
CA ASP A 20 -11.00 -5.79 -16.18
C ASP A 20 -12.52 -5.73 -16.45
N VAL A 21 -13.20 -6.89 -16.30
CA VAL A 21 -14.66 -7.02 -16.49
C VAL A 21 -15.42 -7.20 -15.18
N LYS A 22 -14.80 -7.82 -14.17
CA LYS A 22 -15.39 -7.99 -12.84
C LYS A 22 -14.90 -6.89 -11.91
N ILE A 23 -15.61 -5.76 -11.91
CA ILE A 23 -15.26 -4.58 -11.13
C ILE A 23 -16.13 -4.54 -9.87
N PRO A 24 -15.54 -4.52 -8.66
CA PRO A 24 -16.31 -4.33 -7.43
C PRO A 24 -17.08 -3.01 -7.44
N ALA A 25 -18.28 -3.02 -6.85
CA ALA A 25 -19.07 -1.80 -6.71
C ALA A 25 -18.32 -0.75 -5.87
N LYS A 26 -18.40 0.51 -6.28
CA LYS A 26 -17.70 1.63 -5.61
C LYS A 26 -18.15 1.78 -4.17
N GLU A 27 -19.43 1.59 -3.91
CA GLU A 27 -20.06 1.71 -2.61
C GLU A 27 -19.45 0.75 -1.57
N LEU A 28 -19.11 -0.47 -1.98
CA LEU A 28 -18.44 -1.45 -1.10
C LEU A 28 -17.03 -0.98 -0.72
N VAL A 29 -16.32 -0.37 -1.66
CA VAL A 29 -14.97 0.16 -1.40
C VAL A 29 -15.03 1.40 -0.52
N GLU A 30 -16.00 2.28 -0.73
CA GLU A 30 -16.23 3.46 0.10
C GLU A 30 -16.63 3.07 1.53
N GLU A 31 -17.48 2.07 1.69
CA GLU A 31 -17.85 1.53 3.00
C GLU A 31 -16.64 0.93 3.73
N ALA A 32 -15.80 0.16 3.03
CA ALA A 32 -14.58 -0.42 3.60
C ALA A 32 -13.60 0.67 4.06
N LEU A 33 -13.39 1.70 3.23
CA LEU A 33 -12.56 2.86 3.57
C LEU A 33 -13.10 3.61 4.81
N TYR A 34 -14.40 3.84 4.86
CA TYR A 34 -15.03 4.50 6.01
C TYR A 34 -14.87 3.69 7.29
N LYS A 35 -15.11 2.38 7.25
CA LYS A 35 -14.93 1.49 8.40
C LYS A 35 -13.46 1.44 8.84
N ALA A 36 -12.53 1.33 7.90
CA ALA A 36 -11.10 1.34 8.21
C ALA A 36 -10.69 2.65 8.89
N TRP A 37 -11.12 3.80 8.36
CA TRP A 37 -10.87 5.11 8.95
C TRP A 37 -11.48 5.24 10.35
N LYS A 38 -12.72 4.81 10.54
CA LYS A 38 -13.44 4.94 11.82
C LYS A 38 -12.82 4.08 12.93
N THR A 39 -12.23 2.94 12.59
CA THR A 39 -11.69 1.98 13.57
C THR A 39 -10.19 2.12 13.78
N GLN A 40 -9.53 3.00 13.04
CA GLN A 40 -8.08 3.16 13.12
C GLN A 40 -7.66 4.01 14.31
N PRO A 41 -6.72 3.53 15.16
CA PRO A 41 -6.00 4.38 16.07
C PRO A 41 -4.97 5.23 15.32
N SER A 42 -4.86 6.51 15.68
CA SER A 42 -3.82 7.41 15.18
C SER A 42 -3.24 8.20 16.34
N LYS A 43 -1.93 8.47 16.32
CA LYS A 43 -1.28 9.29 17.34
C LYS A 43 -1.98 10.64 17.41
N ASN A 44 -2.52 10.98 18.57
CA ASN A 44 -3.27 12.22 18.81
C ASN A 44 -4.47 12.43 17.85
N ASN A 45 -4.96 11.37 17.23
CA ASN A 45 -6.02 11.39 16.22
C ASN A 45 -5.71 12.33 15.03
N MET A 46 -4.43 12.44 14.66
CA MET A 46 -3.96 13.40 13.67
C MET A 46 -4.05 12.86 12.24
N MET A 47 -3.95 11.54 12.06
CA MET A 47 -3.95 10.87 10.74
C MET A 47 -3.04 11.60 9.75
N ALA A 48 -1.73 11.65 10.06
CA ALA A 48 -0.74 12.42 9.32
C ALA A 48 -0.38 11.81 7.95
N TYR A 49 -1.32 11.15 7.31
CA TYR A 49 -1.21 10.60 5.96
C TYR A 49 -2.45 10.93 5.14
N HIS A 50 -2.29 10.79 3.85
CA HIS A 50 -3.36 10.91 2.87
C HIS A 50 -3.48 9.61 2.08
N VAL A 51 -4.68 9.32 1.57
CA VAL A 51 -4.94 8.16 0.72
C VAL A 51 -5.60 8.66 -0.56
N ASP A 52 -4.86 8.60 -1.67
CA ASP A 52 -5.45 8.81 -2.99
C ASP A 52 -6.04 7.49 -3.49
N VAL A 53 -7.28 7.54 -3.97
CA VAL A 53 -7.99 6.38 -4.51
C VAL A 53 -8.21 6.58 -6.01
N TYR A 54 -7.59 5.70 -6.80
CA TYR A 54 -7.73 5.69 -8.25
C TYR A 54 -8.67 4.56 -8.67
N GLY A 55 -9.87 4.93 -9.12
CA GLY A 55 -10.93 4.01 -9.55
C GLY A 55 -10.70 3.38 -10.94
N PRO A 56 -11.70 2.64 -11.44
CA PRO A 56 -11.62 1.92 -12.73
C PRO A 56 -11.39 2.84 -13.93
N ASP A 57 -11.85 4.08 -13.86
CA ASP A 57 -11.71 5.12 -14.89
C ASP A 57 -10.29 5.71 -14.98
N ARG A 58 -9.43 5.48 -13.98
CA ARG A 58 -8.08 6.06 -13.87
C ARG A 58 -6.98 5.17 -14.45
N LYS A 59 -7.24 4.48 -15.55
CA LYS A 59 -6.29 3.54 -16.18
C LYS A 59 -4.94 4.17 -16.53
N ILE A 60 -4.95 5.38 -17.11
CA ILE A 60 -3.71 6.10 -17.48
C ILE A 60 -2.90 6.47 -16.24
N THR A 61 -3.53 6.97 -15.19
CA THR A 61 -2.86 7.31 -13.94
C THR A 61 -2.22 6.07 -13.30
N LYS A 62 -2.95 4.97 -13.22
CA LYS A 62 -2.42 3.69 -12.72
C LYS A 62 -1.25 3.17 -13.54
N GLN A 63 -1.24 3.42 -14.85
CA GLN A 63 -0.10 3.10 -15.70
C GLN A 63 1.14 3.94 -15.38
N TYR A 64 1.01 5.24 -15.09
CA TYR A 64 2.13 6.06 -14.65
C TYR A 64 2.67 5.59 -13.29
N ILE A 65 1.79 5.26 -12.36
CA ILE A 65 2.18 4.69 -11.07
C ILE A 65 2.91 3.35 -11.25
N TRP A 66 2.43 2.49 -12.16
CA TRP A 66 3.09 1.25 -12.50
C TRP A 66 4.51 1.48 -13.06
N LYS A 67 4.73 2.50 -13.90
CA LYS A 67 6.07 2.89 -14.36
C LYS A 67 6.97 3.29 -13.19
N LEU A 68 6.45 4.07 -12.23
CA LEU A 68 7.19 4.46 -11.03
C LEU A 68 7.54 3.26 -10.13
N CYS A 69 6.75 2.18 -10.14
CA CYS A 69 7.11 0.93 -9.48
C CYS A 69 8.25 0.20 -10.19
N ASN A 70 8.23 0.16 -11.51
CA ASN A 70 9.32 -0.44 -12.30
C ASN A 70 10.59 0.41 -12.29
N GLN A 71 10.48 1.68 -11.96
CA GLN A 71 11.58 2.65 -11.88
C GLN A 71 12.09 2.88 -10.45
N ASN A 72 11.85 1.99 -9.51
CA ASN A 72 12.17 2.26 -8.10
C ASN A 72 13.63 2.71 -7.86
N HIS A 73 14.58 2.30 -8.73
CA HIS A 73 15.98 2.70 -8.69
C HIS A 73 16.40 3.60 -9.86
N ILE A 74 15.45 4.02 -10.72
CA ILE A 74 15.74 4.79 -11.94
C ILE A 74 15.40 6.26 -11.70
N ARG A 75 16.33 7.16 -12.00
CA ARG A 75 16.20 8.59 -11.73
C ARG A 75 15.79 9.43 -12.93
N THR A 76 15.97 8.92 -14.15
CA THR A 76 15.72 9.66 -15.38
C THR A 76 15.01 8.81 -16.44
N ASP A 77 14.30 9.45 -17.37
CA ASP A 77 13.66 8.75 -18.49
C ASP A 77 14.69 8.17 -19.46
N LYS A 78 15.85 8.79 -19.57
CA LYS A 78 16.97 8.26 -20.35
C LYS A 78 17.40 6.90 -19.82
N GLU A 79 17.64 6.81 -18.52
CA GLU A 79 17.99 5.56 -17.84
C GLU A 79 16.90 4.49 -18.00
N TYR A 80 15.63 4.91 -17.94
CA TYR A 80 14.48 4.02 -18.15
C TYR A 80 14.46 3.42 -19.55
N ASN A 81 14.69 4.24 -20.57
CA ASN A 81 14.73 3.82 -21.97
C ASN A 81 15.94 2.91 -22.25
N GLU A 82 17.12 3.25 -21.70
CA GLU A 82 18.35 2.46 -21.84
C GLU A 82 18.21 1.06 -21.23
N LYS A 83 17.44 0.91 -20.16
CA LYS A 83 17.13 -0.41 -19.56
C LYS A 83 16.02 -1.17 -20.31
N GLY A 84 15.50 -0.65 -21.41
CA GLY A 84 14.52 -1.33 -22.27
C GLY A 84 13.09 -1.33 -21.75
N PHE A 85 12.78 -0.62 -20.67
CA PHE A 85 11.43 -0.57 -20.09
C PHE A 85 10.42 0.21 -20.96
N SER A 86 10.89 1.07 -21.86
CA SER A 86 10.02 1.85 -22.76
C SER A 86 9.20 0.99 -23.71
N ASN A 87 9.70 -0.20 -24.06
CA ASN A 87 9.08 -1.13 -25.02
C ASN A 87 8.18 -2.17 -24.34
N VAL A 88 7.99 -2.08 -23.03
CA VAL A 88 7.14 -3.01 -22.32
C VAL A 88 5.68 -2.76 -22.70
N THR A 89 5.13 -3.68 -23.48
CA THR A 89 3.73 -3.64 -23.89
C THR A 89 2.81 -3.73 -22.67
N LEU A 90 1.67 -3.04 -22.77
CA LEU A 90 0.68 -2.98 -21.69
C LEU A 90 -0.08 -4.29 -21.47
N ASN A 91 0.24 -5.33 -22.24
CA ASN A 91 -0.37 -6.64 -22.08
C ASN A 91 0.17 -7.31 -20.81
N ALA A 92 -0.67 -7.41 -19.79
CA ALA A 92 -0.32 -7.99 -18.50
C ALA A 92 0.21 -9.43 -18.62
N LYS A 93 -0.30 -10.20 -19.60
CA LYS A 93 0.12 -11.60 -19.82
C LYS A 93 1.52 -11.74 -20.41
N SER A 94 2.03 -10.72 -21.07
CA SER A 94 3.34 -10.74 -21.75
C SER A 94 4.43 -9.96 -21.00
N HIS A 95 4.14 -9.44 -19.81
CA HIS A 95 5.13 -8.68 -19.06
C HIS A 95 6.19 -9.60 -18.46
N PRO A 96 7.49 -9.39 -18.72
CA PRO A 96 8.56 -10.23 -18.19
C PRO A 96 8.66 -10.18 -16.66
N ASN A 97 8.18 -9.11 -16.02
CA ASN A 97 8.11 -9.01 -14.58
C ASN A 97 6.64 -8.81 -14.14
N PRO A 98 5.95 -9.86 -13.70
CA PRO A 98 4.54 -9.78 -13.31
C PRO A 98 4.33 -9.07 -11.97
N ASN A 99 5.37 -8.80 -11.19
CA ASN A 99 5.26 -8.37 -9.79
C ASN A 99 4.47 -7.08 -9.60
N TYR A 100 4.40 -6.22 -10.60
CA TYR A 100 3.68 -4.93 -10.50
C TYR A 100 2.45 -4.85 -11.39
N ASN A 101 2.09 -5.92 -12.11
CA ASN A 101 0.93 -5.90 -12.99
C ASN A 101 -0.37 -5.62 -12.23
N HIS A 102 -0.47 -6.07 -10.99
CA HIS A 102 -1.59 -5.78 -10.11
C HIS A 102 -1.86 -4.27 -9.91
N ILE A 103 -0.85 -3.39 -10.05
CA ILE A 103 -1.02 -1.94 -9.94
C ILE A 103 -1.88 -1.41 -11.09
N ARG A 104 -1.52 -1.74 -12.34
CA ARG A 104 -2.20 -1.21 -13.53
C ARG A 104 -3.53 -1.91 -13.83
N SER A 105 -3.66 -3.20 -13.48
CA SER A 105 -4.88 -3.99 -13.71
C SER A 105 -5.92 -3.82 -12.61
N SER A 106 -5.57 -3.20 -11.47
CA SER A 106 -6.50 -3.06 -10.34
C SER A 106 -7.78 -2.32 -10.72
N ALA A 107 -8.91 -2.73 -10.15
CA ALA A 107 -10.12 -1.93 -10.18
C ALA A 107 -9.92 -0.63 -9.38
N TYR A 108 -9.36 -0.75 -8.17
CA TYR A 108 -9.03 0.38 -7.30
C TYR A 108 -7.58 0.30 -6.87
N LEU A 109 -6.89 1.45 -6.89
CA LEU A 109 -5.52 1.59 -6.39
C LEU A 109 -5.52 2.66 -5.30
N PHE A 110 -5.00 2.31 -4.14
CA PHE A 110 -4.84 3.19 -2.99
C PHE A 110 -3.36 3.55 -2.87
N VAL A 111 -3.05 4.84 -2.83
CA VAL A 111 -1.69 5.35 -2.67
C VAL A 111 -1.63 6.13 -1.37
N PHE A 112 -0.86 5.64 -0.42
CA PHE A 112 -0.70 6.23 0.91
C PHE A 112 0.58 7.05 0.95
N TYR A 113 0.46 8.31 1.32
CA TYR A 113 1.62 9.21 1.45
C TYR A 113 1.44 10.18 2.63
N PRO A 114 2.54 10.69 3.20
CA PRO A 114 2.46 11.67 4.28
C PRO A 114 1.73 12.93 3.83
N ARG A 115 0.92 13.51 4.70
CA ARG A 115 0.32 14.83 4.49
C ARG A 115 0.81 15.82 5.51
N LEU A 116 0.82 17.09 5.15
CA LEU A 116 1.06 18.15 6.10
C LEU A 116 -0.15 18.27 7.04
N VAL A 117 0.07 18.05 8.32
CA VAL A 117 -0.95 18.26 9.34
C VAL A 117 -0.95 19.74 9.72
N THR A 118 -2.06 20.41 9.50
CA THR A 118 -2.21 21.85 9.75
C THR A 118 -2.98 22.17 11.02
N LYS A 119 -3.65 21.18 11.63
CA LYS A 119 -4.42 21.37 12.85
C LYS A 119 -4.03 20.32 13.86
N ALA A 120 -3.63 20.76 15.04
CA ALA A 120 -3.44 19.88 16.18
C ALA A 120 -4.77 19.36 16.71
N ASN A 121 -4.73 18.23 17.42
CA ASN A 121 -5.85 17.79 18.24
C ASN A 121 -6.29 18.92 19.17
N PRO A 122 -7.59 19.15 19.39
CA PRO A 122 -8.10 20.22 20.27
C PRO A 122 -7.46 20.23 21.66
N PHE A 123 -7.16 19.06 22.23
CA PHE A 123 -6.49 18.97 23.53
C PHE A 123 -5.12 19.66 23.51
N TYR A 124 -4.27 19.38 22.51
CA TYR A 124 -2.95 20.01 22.38
C TYR A 124 -3.04 21.47 22.00
N THR A 125 -4.04 21.85 21.20
CA THR A 125 -4.30 23.24 20.87
C THR A 125 -4.57 24.05 22.13
N GLU A 126 -5.36 23.53 23.05
CA GLU A 126 -5.65 24.21 24.32
C GLU A 126 -4.43 24.21 25.27
N SER A 127 -3.66 23.13 25.31
CA SER A 127 -2.40 23.10 26.10
C SER A 127 -1.39 24.14 25.61
N ILE A 128 -1.25 24.28 24.29
CA ILE A 128 -0.38 25.32 23.67
C ILE A 128 -0.86 26.71 24.05
N LYS A 129 -2.18 26.99 23.99
CA LYS A 129 -2.75 28.30 24.38
C LYS A 129 -2.51 28.64 25.84
N ARG A 130 -2.47 27.63 26.72
CA ARG A 130 -2.15 27.81 28.15
C ARG A 130 -0.67 27.95 28.45
N GLY A 131 0.20 27.87 27.42
CA GLY A 131 1.64 27.94 27.60
C GLY A 131 2.26 26.69 28.24
N GLU A 132 1.53 25.57 28.24
CA GLU A 132 2.05 24.28 28.72
C GLU A 132 3.10 23.75 27.76
N HIS A 133 4.09 23.00 28.29
CA HIS A 133 5.07 22.32 27.46
C HIS A 133 4.38 21.23 26.65
N VAL A 134 4.51 21.33 25.34
CA VAL A 134 4.05 20.31 24.38
C VAL A 134 5.29 19.79 23.67
N ALA A 135 5.45 18.47 23.65
CA ALA A 135 6.57 17.85 22.92
C ALA A 135 6.53 18.27 21.43
N ASP A 136 7.70 18.51 20.83
CA ASP A 136 7.83 18.95 19.43
C ASP A 136 7.06 18.07 18.46
N GLU A 137 6.99 16.77 18.74
CA GLU A 137 6.21 15.79 17.98
C GLU A 137 4.69 16.04 17.99
N MET A 138 4.18 16.88 18.88
CA MET A 138 2.78 17.30 18.94
C MET A 138 2.51 18.53 18.07
N ILE A 139 3.53 19.17 17.57
CA ILE A 139 3.43 20.26 16.60
C ILE A 139 3.08 19.66 15.24
N PRO A 140 2.00 20.10 14.58
CA PRO A 140 1.53 19.47 13.33
C PRO A 140 2.58 19.30 12.25
N SER A 141 3.45 20.27 12.06
CA SER A 141 4.54 20.21 11.09
C SER A 141 5.58 19.13 11.43
N GLU A 142 5.85 18.91 12.70
CA GLU A 142 6.81 17.91 13.16
C GLU A 142 6.22 16.50 13.09
N ILE A 143 4.90 16.34 13.36
CA ILE A 143 4.20 15.05 13.19
C ILE A 143 4.34 14.55 11.75
N THR A 144 4.24 15.45 10.77
CA THR A 144 4.41 15.09 9.35
C THR A 144 5.83 14.61 9.04
N LYS A 145 6.84 15.06 9.78
CA LYS A 145 8.23 14.61 9.63
C LYS A 145 8.49 13.21 10.21
N LEU A 146 7.66 12.74 11.12
CA LEU A 146 7.81 11.45 11.79
C LEU A 146 7.34 10.28 10.88
N ARG A 147 8.05 10.07 9.77
CA ARG A 147 7.67 9.04 8.75
C ARG A 147 7.51 7.65 9.31
N GLU A 148 8.25 7.28 10.34
CA GLU A 148 8.14 5.97 10.99
C GLU A 148 6.76 5.80 11.63
N HIS A 149 6.28 6.78 12.39
CA HIS A 149 4.94 6.76 12.97
C HIS A 149 3.86 6.72 11.89
N ILE A 150 4.02 7.49 10.82
CA ILE A 150 3.11 7.50 9.68
C ILE A 150 3.05 6.10 9.04
N SER A 151 4.19 5.44 8.88
CA SER A 151 4.25 4.09 8.31
C SER A 151 3.52 3.07 9.17
N VAL A 152 3.62 3.16 10.50
CA VAL A 152 2.86 2.32 11.43
C VAL A 152 1.36 2.56 11.30
N GLU A 153 0.92 3.83 11.31
CA GLU A 153 -0.49 4.19 11.15
C GLU A 153 -1.06 3.74 9.81
N VAL A 154 -0.31 3.93 8.72
CA VAL A 154 -0.68 3.44 7.39
C VAL A 154 -0.78 1.92 7.37
N GLY A 155 0.14 1.21 8.03
CA GLY A 155 0.08 -0.24 8.15
C GLY A 155 -1.18 -0.73 8.86
N ILE A 156 -1.58 -0.07 9.96
CA ILE A 156 -2.81 -0.39 10.69
C ILE A 156 -4.05 -0.12 9.82
N PHE A 157 -4.10 1.03 9.14
CA PHE A 157 -5.19 1.35 8.24
C PHE A 157 -5.31 0.33 7.12
N ALA A 158 -4.19 0.03 6.48
CA ALA A 158 -4.13 -0.92 5.38
C ALA A 158 -4.58 -2.34 5.81
N ALA A 159 -4.21 -2.78 7.02
CA ALA A 159 -4.66 -4.04 7.58
C ALA A 159 -6.19 -4.04 7.82
N ASN A 160 -6.73 -2.98 8.41
CA ASN A 160 -8.17 -2.83 8.60
C ASN A 160 -8.92 -2.81 7.27
N LEU A 161 -8.46 -2.00 6.31
CA LEU A 161 -9.04 -1.94 4.96
C LEU A 161 -9.02 -3.30 4.28
N THR A 162 -7.92 -4.05 4.40
CA THR A 162 -7.79 -5.42 3.90
C THR A 162 -8.89 -6.32 4.43
N ASN A 163 -9.10 -6.31 5.75
CA ASN A 163 -10.10 -7.16 6.38
C ASN A 163 -11.51 -6.86 5.87
N TYR A 164 -11.85 -5.60 5.68
CA TYR A 164 -13.16 -5.20 5.14
C TYR A 164 -13.32 -5.57 3.67
N LEU A 165 -12.29 -5.34 2.84
CA LEU A 165 -12.34 -5.69 1.41
C LEU A 165 -12.43 -7.20 1.21
N LEU A 166 -11.60 -8.00 1.88
CA LEU A 166 -11.65 -9.46 1.80
C LEU A 166 -13.00 -10.02 2.29
N SER A 167 -13.58 -9.43 3.35
CA SER A 167 -14.92 -9.81 3.82
C SER A 167 -16.02 -9.54 2.78
N SER A 168 -15.75 -8.63 1.83
CA SER A 168 -16.64 -8.32 0.71
C SER A 168 -16.26 -9.07 -0.58
N ASN A 169 -15.41 -10.09 -0.48
CA ASN A 169 -14.86 -10.85 -1.62
C ASN A 169 -14.12 -9.98 -2.64
N ILE A 170 -13.45 -8.94 -2.17
CA ILE A 170 -12.58 -8.10 -2.97
C ILE A 170 -11.13 -8.46 -2.66
N ASP A 171 -10.43 -8.99 -3.64
CA ASP A 171 -9.03 -9.39 -3.51
C ASP A 171 -8.12 -8.16 -3.43
N ILE A 172 -7.00 -8.27 -2.68
CA ILE A 172 -6.06 -7.17 -2.48
C ILE A 172 -4.61 -7.61 -2.66
N SER A 173 -3.76 -6.66 -3.04
CA SER A 173 -2.31 -6.84 -3.03
C SER A 173 -1.62 -5.57 -2.55
N TYR A 174 -0.43 -5.73 -1.94
CA TYR A 174 0.39 -4.65 -1.41
C TYR A 174 1.60 -4.40 -2.28
N ASN A 175 2.06 -3.15 -2.31
CA ASN A 175 3.33 -2.80 -2.94
C ASN A 175 4.06 -1.71 -2.13
N VAL A 176 5.34 -1.97 -1.85
CA VAL A 176 6.27 -1.01 -1.23
C VAL A 176 7.47 -0.71 -2.15
N CYS A 177 7.51 -1.35 -3.33
CA CYS A 177 8.56 -1.21 -4.33
C CYS A 177 8.16 -0.16 -5.36
N PHE A 178 8.53 1.09 -5.14
CA PHE A 178 8.30 2.21 -6.04
C PHE A 178 9.40 3.25 -5.89
N ASN A 179 9.48 4.17 -6.83
CA ASN A 179 10.46 5.26 -6.79
C ASN A 179 10.25 6.14 -5.54
N ARG A 180 11.31 6.38 -4.78
CA ARG A 180 11.28 7.16 -3.53
C ARG A 180 11.58 8.63 -3.74
N ASP A 181 11.99 9.03 -4.94
CA ASP A 181 12.23 10.43 -5.28
C ASP A 181 10.90 11.12 -5.58
N ILE A 182 10.50 12.06 -4.73
CA ILE A 182 9.26 12.81 -4.91
C ILE A 182 9.24 13.60 -6.21
N LYS A 183 10.40 14.05 -6.69
CA LYS A 183 10.49 14.78 -7.96
C LYS A 183 10.02 13.91 -9.13
N ARG A 184 10.35 12.62 -9.12
CA ARG A 184 9.86 11.68 -10.16
C ARG A 184 8.33 11.56 -10.17
N TRP A 185 7.69 11.56 -9.00
CA TRP A 185 6.23 11.58 -8.91
C TRP A 185 5.66 12.87 -9.49
N GLN A 186 6.26 14.02 -9.13
CA GLN A 186 5.84 15.33 -9.65
C GLN A 186 6.03 15.43 -11.16
N ASP A 187 7.12 14.91 -11.72
CA ASP A 187 7.38 14.84 -13.18
C ASP A 187 6.30 14.04 -13.94
N TYR A 188 5.69 13.05 -13.30
CA TYR A 188 4.56 12.28 -13.81
C TYR A 188 3.19 12.91 -13.50
N GLY A 189 3.15 14.14 -13.02
CA GLY A 189 1.94 14.93 -12.81
C GLY A 189 1.34 14.83 -11.41
N PHE A 190 1.99 14.15 -10.44
CA PHE A 190 1.54 14.09 -9.04
C PHE A 190 2.04 15.31 -8.24
N THR A 191 1.77 16.50 -8.77
CA THR A 191 2.35 17.77 -8.27
C THR A 191 1.83 18.19 -6.89
N TRP A 192 0.69 17.63 -6.46
CA TRP A 192 0.11 17.86 -5.12
C TRP A 192 0.80 17.11 -4.00
N MET A 193 1.62 16.09 -4.34
CA MET A 193 2.34 15.32 -3.34
C MET A 193 3.59 16.05 -2.90
N ASN A 194 3.75 16.23 -1.59
CA ASN A 194 4.96 16.79 -0.98
C ASN A 194 5.97 15.69 -0.55
N TYR A 195 5.52 14.45 -0.48
CA TYR A 195 6.31 13.31 -0.04
C TYR A 195 6.00 12.10 -0.91
N ALA A 196 7.02 11.28 -1.17
CA ALA A 196 6.82 10.01 -1.84
C ALA A 196 5.91 9.08 -1.01
N PRO A 197 5.18 8.18 -1.63
CA PRO A 197 4.35 7.21 -0.94
C PRO A 197 5.09 6.40 0.11
N VAL A 198 4.36 5.85 1.06
CA VAL A 198 4.86 4.88 2.05
C VAL A 198 4.35 3.48 1.75
N LEU A 199 3.17 3.37 1.16
CA LEU A 199 2.53 2.11 0.80
C LEU A 199 1.59 2.32 -0.39
N MET A 200 1.40 1.29 -1.19
CA MET A 200 0.28 1.18 -2.12
C MET A 200 -0.49 -0.11 -1.86
N MET A 201 -1.78 -0.08 -2.10
CA MET A 201 -2.64 -1.25 -2.14
C MET A 201 -3.43 -1.25 -3.44
N SER A 202 -3.55 -2.40 -4.06
CA SER A 202 -4.45 -2.60 -5.19
C SER A 202 -5.60 -3.51 -4.78
N ALA A 203 -6.79 -3.26 -5.31
CA ALA A 203 -7.98 -4.06 -5.04
C ALA A 203 -8.78 -4.32 -6.31
N GLY A 204 -9.46 -5.47 -6.33
CA GLY A 204 -10.27 -5.91 -7.47
C GLY A 204 -10.67 -7.37 -7.29
N ILE A 205 -11.12 -8.01 -8.37
CA ILE A 205 -11.35 -9.45 -8.42
C ILE A 205 -10.15 -10.09 -9.13
N ALA A 206 -9.48 -11.01 -8.48
CA ALA A 206 -8.32 -11.68 -9.04
C ALA A 206 -8.67 -12.38 -10.37
N GLU A 207 -7.84 -12.18 -11.39
CA GLU A 207 -7.89 -12.93 -12.64
C GLU A 207 -6.78 -13.98 -12.68
N VAL A 208 -5.57 -13.60 -12.24
CA VAL A 208 -4.42 -14.48 -12.14
C VAL A 208 -3.76 -14.28 -10.77
N THR A 209 -3.71 -15.34 -10.00
CA THR A 209 -2.93 -15.38 -8.75
C THR A 209 -1.47 -15.74 -9.07
N ARG A 210 -0.58 -15.45 -8.13
CA ARG A 210 0.82 -15.82 -8.27
C ARG A 210 1.02 -17.34 -8.36
N LYS A 211 0.24 -18.11 -7.62
CA LYS A 211 0.28 -19.57 -7.67
C LYS A 211 -0.01 -20.05 -9.09
N GLU A 212 -1.12 -19.63 -9.68
CA GLU A 212 -1.51 -19.97 -11.04
C GLU A 212 -0.46 -19.49 -12.08
N TRP A 213 0.13 -18.32 -11.86
CA TRP A 213 1.17 -17.82 -12.75
C TRP A 213 2.43 -18.68 -12.70
N LEU A 214 2.90 -19.07 -11.50
CA LEU A 214 4.07 -19.93 -11.31
C LEU A 214 3.85 -21.34 -11.88
N GLU A 215 2.64 -21.87 -11.80
CA GLU A 215 2.29 -23.17 -12.38
C GLU A 215 2.36 -23.17 -13.92
N ASN A 216 2.11 -22.03 -14.54
CA ASN A 216 2.05 -21.85 -16.00
C ASN A 216 3.26 -21.15 -16.63
N THR A 217 4.32 -20.90 -15.88
CA THR A 217 5.51 -20.17 -16.35
C THR A 217 6.73 -21.09 -16.36
N ASP A 218 7.53 -21.02 -17.42
CA ASP A 218 8.79 -21.76 -17.55
C ASP A 218 9.89 -21.17 -16.63
N ASP A 219 10.31 -21.95 -15.73
CA ASP A 219 11.49 -22.21 -14.92
C ASP A 219 12.22 -21.13 -14.12
N ASP A 220 12.82 -20.11 -14.68
CA ASP A 220 13.81 -19.30 -13.95
C ASP A 220 13.21 -18.45 -12.81
N TRP A 221 11.94 -18.11 -12.91
CA TRP A 221 11.23 -17.29 -11.92
C TRP A 221 10.75 -18.07 -10.70
N LYS A 222 10.56 -19.39 -10.81
CA LYS A 222 10.11 -20.25 -9.69
C LYS A 222 11.13 -20.27 -8.56
N GLN A 223 12.42 -20.19 -8.89
CA GLN A 223 13.51 -20.22 -7.91
C GLN A 223 13.70 -18.87 -7.17
N SER A 224 13.24 -17.76 -7.76
CA SER A 224 13.49 -16.40 -7.23
C SER A 224 12.55 -15.98 -6.12
N TYR A 225 11.49 -16.74 -5.85
CA TYR A 225 10.45 -16.34 -4.89
C TYR A 225 10.01 -17.50 -4.02
N PRO A 226 10.70 -17.73 -2.90
CA PRO A 226 10.25 -18.73 -1.94
C PRO A 226 8.88 -18.29 -1.35
N ASP A 227 7.89 -19.16 -1.47
CA ASP A 227 6.60 -19.00 -0.77
C ASP A 227 6.71 -19.39 0.72
N VAL A 228 7.90 -19.75 1.15
CA VAL A 228 8.17 -20.24 2.50
C VAL A 228 8.31 -19.03 3.42
N LYS A 229 7.44 -18.95 4.41
CA LYS A 229 7.58 -18.03 5.53
C LYS A 229 8.64 -18.59 6.49
N PRO A 230 9.34 -17.71 7.22
CA PRO A 230 10.17 -18.16 8.35
C PRO A 230 9.30 -18.91 9.37
N GLU A 231 9.90 -19.81 10.12
CA GLU A 231 9.20 -20.52 11.19
C GLU A 231 8.68 -19.51 12.22
N LEU A 232 7.57 -19.86 12.88
CA LEU A 232 6.91 -18.96 13.82
C LEU A 232 7.84 -18.50 14.93
N GLU A 233 8.69 -19.40 15.41
CA GLU A 233 9.65 -19.20 16.49
C GLU A 233 10.79 -18.24 16.11
N GLU A 234 11.10 -18.10 14.82
CA GLU A 234 12.06 -17.11 14.33
C GLU A 234 11.50 -15.68 14.40
N VAL A 235 10.17 -15.55 14.34
CA VAL A 235 9.47 -14.25 14.31
C VAL A 235 8.87 -13.91 15.67
N ILE A 236 8.36 -14.91 16.42
CA ILE A 236 7.67 -14.70 17.70
C ILE A 236 8.46 -15.39 18.81
N CYS A 237 8.94 -14.61 19.76
CA CYS A 237 9.63 -15.10 20.94
C CYS A 237 8.81 -14.84 22.20
N TRP A 238 8.32 -15.92 22.82
CA TRP A 238 7.69 -15.85 24.15
C TRP A 238 8.73 -15.61 25.23
N LYS A 239 8.73 -14.42 25.83
CA LYS A 239 9.62 -14.11 26.97
C LYS A 239 9.00 -14.68 28.23
N ASN A 240 9.52 -15.79 28.70
CA ASN A 240 9.21 -16.33 30.04
C ASN A 240 9.92 -15.47 31.07
N ASN A 241 9.23 -15.11 32.16
CA ASN A 241 9.73 -14.21 33.22
C ASN A 241 10.99 -14.73 34.00
N LYS A 242 11.58 -15.83 33.59
CA LYS A 242 12.82 -16.38 34.21
C LYS A 242 14.13 -15.70 33.74
N ALA A 243 14.06 -14.72 32.84
CA ALA A 243 15.26 -14.06 32.30
C ALA A 243 15.63 -12.75 33.01
N LEU A 244 15.08 -12.49 34.20
CA LEU A 244 15.41 -11.33 35.04
C LEU A 244 15.97 -11.75 36.40
N GLU A 245 16.42 -13.01 36.56
CA GLU A 245 17.20 -13.47 37.72
C GLU A 245 18.68 -13.46 37.41
#